data_b99f2574f85874bcc0877ed62d8f31a2
#
_entry.id   b99f2574f85874bcc0877ed62d8f31a2
#
_cell.length_a   1.000
_cell.length_b   1.000
_cell.length_c   1.000
_cell.angle_alpha   90.00
_cell.angle_beta   90.00
_cell.angle_gamma   90.00
#
_symmetry.space_group_name_H-M   'P 1'
#
loop_
_entity.id
_entity.type
_entity.pdbx_description
1 polymer ?
#
loop_
_entity_poly.entity_id
_entity_poly.type
_entity_poly.pdbx_seq_one_letter_code
_entity_poly.pdbx_strand_id
1 'polypeptide(L)' 'ILAGPLCGMARDLVASTAAAGWIILSGILNEQADMVEARFAAHGARRARRLVIGDWTTLIMRA' A
#
# COMPACT_ATOMS: atom_id res chain seq x y z
N ILE A 1 10.02 -2.27 4.78
CA ILE A 1 10.30 -1.05 4.00
C ILE A 1 9.69 0.16 4.70
N LEU A 2 10.35 1.30 4.66
CA LEU A 2 9.89 2.52 5.29
C LEU A 2 8.76 3.17 4.47
N ALA A 3 7.79 3.78 5.17
CA ALA A 3 6.61 4.37 4.53
C ALA A 3 6.96 5.48 3.51
N GLY A 4 7.95 6.32 3.80
CA GLY A 4 8.35 7.39 2.90
C GLY A 4 8.82 6.88 1.53
N PRO A 5 9.85 6.00 1.47
CA PRO A 5 10.25 5.36 0.22
C PRO A 5 9.13 4.59 -0.45
N LEU A 6 8.28 3.92 0.32
CA LEU A 6 7.16 3.16 -0.21
C LEU A 6 6.17 4.07 -0.94
N CYS A 7 5.84 5.22 -0.35
CA CYS A 7 4.98 6.22 -1.00
C CYS A 7 5.59 6.76 -2.29
N GLY A 8 6.92 6.96 -2.32
CA GLY A 8 7.62 7.40 -3.52
C GLY A 8 7.59 6.39 -4.66
N MET A 9 7.34 5.11 -4.37
CA MET A 9 7.24 4.04 -5.35
C MET A 9 5.81 3.77 -5.80
N ALA A 10 4.82 4.44 -5.21
CA ALA A 10 3.41 4.09 -5.41
C ALA A 10 2.99 4.13 -6.88
N ARG A 11 3.34 5.20 -7.60
CA ARG A 11 2.98 5.34 -9.01
C ARG A 11 3.52 4.19 -9.85
N ASP A 12 4.80 3.86 -9.67
CA ASP A 12 5.47 2.84 -10.48
C ASP A 12 4.98 1.44 -10.13
N LEU A 13 4.73 1.16 -8.85
CA LEU A 13 4.19 -0.11 -8.42
C LEU A 13 2.79 -0.35 -8.98
N VAL A 14 1.92 0.65 -8.92
CA VAL A 14 0.57 0.52 -9.48
C VAL A 14 0.64 0.37 -10.99
N ALA A 15 1.45 1.19 -11.67
CA ALA A 15 1.57 1.16 -13.13
C ALA A 15 2.14 -0.17 -13.65
N SER A 16 3.03 -0.81 -12.88
CA SER A 16 3.64 -2.09 -13.29
C SER A 16 2.82 -3.32 -12.91
N THR A 17 1.75 -3.14 -12.15
CA THR A 17 0.87 -4.24 -11.76
C THR A 17 -0.25 -4.40 -12.78
N ALA A 18 -0.55 -5.64 -13.16
CA ALA A 18 -1.66 -5.92 -14.08
C ALA A 18 -2.97 -5.38 -13.52
N ALA A 19 -3.89 -4.95 -14.39
CA ALA A 19 -5.20 -4.48 -13.98
C ALA A 19 -5.89 -5.52 -13.09
N ALA A 20 -6.44 -5.08 -11.96
CA ALA A 20 -7.03 -5.91 -10.91
C ALA A 20 -6.02 -6.88 -10.26
N GLY A 21 -4.73 -6.72 -10.50
CA GLY A 21 -3.68 -7.47 -9.81
C GLY A 21 -3.53 -7.05 -8.35
N TRP A 22 -2.78 -7.83 -7.60
CA TRP A 22 -2.58 -7.60 -6.17
C TRP A 22 -1.29 -6.85 -5.89
N ILE A 23 -1.36 -5.93 -4.93
CA ILE A 23 -0.19 -5.26 -4.37
C ILE A 23 -0.23 -5.49 -2.86
N ILE A 24 0.81 -6.12 -2.32
CA ILE A 24 0.89 -6.43 -0.89
C ILE A 24 2.00 -5.58 -0.28
N LEU A 25 1.64 -4.72 0.65
CA LEU A 25 2.54 -3.77 1.31
C LEU A 25 2.64 -4.12 2.79
N SER A 26 3.80 -4.62 3.22
CA SER A 26 4.05 -5.04 4.59
C SER A 26 5.05 -4.13 5.29
N GLY A 27 5.13 -4.26 6.63
CA GLY A 27 6.12 -3.54 7.41
C GLY A 27 5.81 -2.06 7.56
N ILE A 28 4.53 -1.70 7.55
CA ILE A 28 4.07 -0.33 7.73
C ILE A 28 3.66 -0.15 9.19
N LEU A 29 4.16 0.89 9.85
CA LEU A 29 3.67 1.23 11.19
C LEU A 29 2.19 1.61 11.11
N ASN A 30 1.41 1.23 12.14
CA ASN A 30 -0.03 1.46 12.14
C ASN A 30 -0.39 2.93 11.90
N GLU A 31 0.35 3.85 12.49
CA GLU A 31 0.11 5.29 12.35
C GLU A 31 0.45 5.84 10.96
N GLN A 32 1.14 5.06 10.13
CA GLN A 32 1.50 5.44 8.76
C GLN A 32 0.59 4.80 7.71
N ALA A 33 -0.24 3.85 8.11
CA ALA A 33 -1.01 3.03 7.17
C ALA A 33 -1.98 3.85 6.34
N ASP A 34 -2.66 4.83 6.94
CA ASP A 34 -3.61 5.68 6.21
C ASP A 34 -2.90 6.52 5.14
N MET A 35 -1.73 7.05 5.45
CA MET A 35 -0.95 7.84 4.49
C MET A 35 -0.51 6.97 3.30
N VAL A 36 -0.01 5.78 3.57
CA VAL A 36 0.44 4.86 2.51
C VAL A 36 -0.74 4.45 1.63
N GLU A 37 -1.85 4.06 2.25
CA GLU A 37 -3.05 3.69 1.50
C GLU A 37 -3.54 4.84 0.61
N ALA A 38 -3.60 6.06 1.15
CA ALA A 38 -4.04 7.23 0.39
C ALA A 38 -3.13 7.50 -0.81
N ARG A 39 -1.82 7.33 -0.64
CA ARG A 39 -0.87 7.55 -1.73
C ARG A 39 -1.06 6.53 -2.85
N PHE A 40 -1.27 5.26 -2.51
CA PHE A 40 -1.54 4.23 -3.51
C PHE A 40 -2.91 4.43 -4.16
N ALA A 41 -3.92 4.84 -3.39
CA ALA A 41 -5.26 5.15 -3.92
C ALA A 41 -5.22 6.31 -4.92
N ALA A 42 -4.36 7.30 -4.69
CA ALA A 42 -4.19 8.43 -5.61
C ALA A 42 -3.70 7.99 -7.00
N HIS A 43 -3.06 6.82 -7.10
CA HIS A 43 -2.60 6.25 -8.36
C HIS A 43 -3.52 5.13 -8.87
N GLY A 44 -4.73 5.00 -8.30
CA GLY A 44 -5.77 4.11 -8.79
C GLY A 44 -5.91 2.77 -8.08
N ALA A 45 -5.04 2.46 -7.12
CA ALA A 45 -5.18 1.24 -6.33
C ALA A 45 -6.31 1.37 -5.32
N ARG A 46 -6.91 0.24 -4.95
CA ARG A 46 -7.99 0.19 -3.96
C ARG A 46 -7.65 -0.81 -2.87
N ARG A 47 -7.97 -0.47 -1.62
CA ARG A 47 -7.79 -1.40 -0.52
C ARG A 47 -8.76 -2.58 -0.66
N ALA A 48 -8.21 -3.81 -0.63
CA ALA A 48 -9.00 -5.02 -0.49
C ALA A 48 -9.05 -5.44 0.98
N ARG A 49 -7.93 -5.33 1.70
CA ARG A 49 -7.85 -5.74 3.10
C ARG A 49 -6.73 -5.04 3.83
N ARG A 50 -6.90 -4.84 5.14
CA ARG A 50 -5.86 -4.35 6.04
C ARG A 50 -5.72 -5.35 7.17
N LEU A 51 -4.50 -5.81 7.43
CA LEU A 51 -4.17 -6.72 8.52
C LEU A 51 -3.26 -5.99 9.50
N VAL A 52 -3.60 -6.05 10.78
CA VAL A 52 -2.81 -5.41 11.84
C VAL A 52 -2.33 -6.48 12.81
N ILE A 53 -1.01 -6.54 13.03
CA ILE A 53 -0.40 -7.41 14.02
C ILE A 53 0.54 -6.55 14.85
N GLY A 54 0.21 -6.33 16.12
CA GLY A 54 0.97 -5.45 17.00
C GLY A 54 1.03 -4.04 16.43
N ASP A 55 2.23 -3.52 16.24
CA ASP A 55 2.47 -2.16 15.72
C ASP A 55 2.51 -2.10 14.20
N TRP A 56 2.34 -3.23 13.51
CA TRP A 56 2.58 -3.35 12.08
C TRP A 56 1.31 -3.61 11.28
N THR A 57 1.23 -2.94 10.15
CA THR A 57 0.11 -3.11 9.21
C THR A 57 0.61 -3.71 7.90
N THR A 58 -0.18 -4.61 7.35
CA THR A 58 -0.06 -5.08 5.97
C THR A 58 -1.28 -4.60 5.21
N LEU A 59 -1.06 -3.88 4.10
CA LEU A 59 -2.12 -3.45 3.19
C LEU A 59 -2.14 -4.39 1.99
N ILE A 60 -3.31 -4.91 1.67
CA ILE A 60 -3.54 -5.70 0.46
C ILE A 60 -4.41 -4.84 -0.44
N MET A 61 -3.82 -4.41 -1.56
CA MET A 61 -4.46 -3.48 -2.49
C MET A 61 -4.66 -4.16 -3.84
N ARG A 62 -5.63 -3.66 -4.59
CA ARG A 62 -5.83 -4.05 -6.00
C ARG A 62 -5.46 -2.87 -6.88
N ALA A 63 -4.71 -3.17 -7.92
CA ALA A 63 -4.32 -2.17 -8.90
C ALA A 63 -5.51 -1.71 -9.78
#